data_9c01e3ea0c4f300d9330e44bdd59c436
#
_entry.id   9c01e3ea0c4f300d9330e44bdd59c436
#
_cell.length_a   1.000
_cell.length_b   1.000
_cell.length_c   1.000
_cell.angle_alpha   90.00
_cell.angle_beta   90.00
_cell.angle_gamma   90.00
#
_symmetry.space_group_name_H-M   'P 1'
#
loop_
_entity.id
_entity.type
_entity.pdbx_description
1 polymer ?
#
loop_
_entity_poly.entity_id
_entity_poly.type
_entity_poly.pdbx_seq_one_letter_code
_entity_poly.pdbx_strand_id
1 'polypeptide(L)'
;MPLAGKLKRRKPSGKTSRKTSRKKSELDSALGQISDESVAETKEEFQDLLAQAKGDTSELVRQNAEELERRLVLLKKRKIDKEDFDFFVENQKRDLRVFIDSQPAQQQERAEKLTLRVLEIAAKVAIALI
;
A
#
# COMPACT_ATOMS: atom_id res chain seq x y z
N MET A 1 45.13 -12.63 -10.72
CA MET A 1 44.81 -12.21 -10.60
C MET A 1 44.03 -11.74 -10.48
N PRO A 2 44.19 -11.84 -10.57
CA PRO A 2 43.45 -11.25 -10.46
C PRO A 2 42.44 -10.90 -10.31
N LEU A 3 42.35 -11.05 -10.47
CA LEU A 3 41.50 -10.63 -10.36
C LEU A 3 40.63 -10.28 -9.89
N ALA A 4 40.75 -10.49 -9.95
CA ALA A 4 40.00 -10.10 -9.55
C ALA A 4 39.31 -9.49 -9.29
N GLY A 5 39.42 -9.48 -9.30
CA GLY A 5 38.87 -8.90 -9.12
C GLY A 5 37.98 -8.40 -9.27
N LYS A 6 37.88 -8.50 -9.50
CA LYS A 6 37.23 -8.05 -9.68
C LYS A 6 36.17 -7.86 -9.50
N LEU A 7 36.21 -8.20 -9.43
CA LEU A 7 35.35 -8.14 -9.29
C LEU A 7 34.45 -7.68 -8.93
N LYS A 8 34.46 -7.77 -8.89
CA LYS A 8 33.76 -7.40 -8.56
C LYS A 8 32.91 -6.79 -8.57
N ARG A 9 32.99 -6.87 -8.70
CA ARG A 9 32.32 -6.33 -8.73
C ARG A 9 31.45 -6.05 -8.81
N ARG A 10 31.40 -6.36 -8.78
CA ARG A 10 30.63 -6.12 -8.77
C ARG A 10 29.82 -5.77 -8.64
N LYS A 11 29.71 -5.89 -8.61
CA LYS A 11 28.99 -5.57 -8.43
C LYS A 11 28.25 -5.29 -8.15
N PRO A 12 28.34 -5.47 -8.21
CA PRO A 12 27.43 -5.18 -7.96
C PRO A 12 26.73 -4.82 -7.55
N SER A 13 26.72 -4.95 -7.53
CA SER A 13 26.07 -4.62 -7.25
C SER A 13 25.38 -4.04 -6.97
N GLY A 14 25.24 -4.17 -6.91
CA GLY A 14 24.66 -3.73 -6.79
C GLY A 14 23.91 -3.22 -6.81
N LYS A 15 23.65 -3.35 -6.90
CA LYS A 15 23.03 -2.71 -7.09
C LYS A 15 22.07 -2.75 -6.97
N THR A 16 21.83 -3.14 -6.84
CA THR A 16 20.93 -3.06 -6.92
C THR A 16 20.02 -2.82 -6.38
N SER A 17 19.87 -3.01 -6.07
CA SER A 17 18.99 -2.68 -5.82
C SER A 17 18.40 -1.85 -5.61
N ARG A 18 18.44 -1.37 -5.60
CA ARG A 18 17.89 -0.42 -5.66
C ARG A 18 17.06 -0.19 -6.25
N LYS A 19 16.97 -0.56 -6.57
CA LYS A 19 16.17 -0.24 -7.16
C LYS A 19 15.09 -0.61 -7.24
N THR A 20 15.16 -1.27 -7.26
CA THR A 20 13.94 -1.60 -7.41
C THR A 20 12.96 -0.85 -6.83
N SER A 21 13.33 -0.42 -6.11
CA SER A 21 12.45 0.36 -5.56
C SER A 21 12.28 1.62 -6.16
N ARG A 22 13.00 1.90 -6.96
CA ARG A 22 12.86 3.01 -7.53
C ARG A 22 11.85 3.02 -8.45
N LYS A 23 11.46 1.95 -8.82
CA LYS A 23 10.37 1.88 -9.69
C LYS A 23 9.11 2.20 -8.96
N LYS A 24 8.38 3.19 -9.38
CA LYS A 24 7.09 3.56 -8.80
C LYS A 24 6.02 2.58 -9.24
N SER A 25 5.14 2.23 -8.33
CA SER A 25 3.98 1.43 -8.66
C SER A 25 2.99 2.29 -9.44
N GLU A 26 2.03 1.65 -10.07
CA GLU A 26 0.97 2.39 -10.76
C GLU A 26 0.22 3.29 -9.80
N LEU A 27 0.00 2.82 -8.57
CA LEU A 27 -0.69 3.61 -7.57
C LEU A 27 0.14 4.84 -7.20
N ASP A 28 1.45 4.69 -7.02
CA ASP A 28 2.29 5.84 -6.70
C ASP A 28 2.24 6.88 -7.80
N SER A 29 2.22 6.44 -9.05
CA SER A 29 2.09 7.36 -10.17
C SER A 29 0.75 8.08 -10.16
N ALA A 30 -0.32 7.35 -9.88
CA ALA A 30 -1.65 7.94 -9.80
C ALA A 30 -1.74 8.96 -8.66
N LEU A 31 -1.17 8.62 -7.52
CA LEU A 31 -1.18 9.54 -6.37
C LEU A 31 -0.37 10.79 -6.65
N GLY A 32 0.71 10.64 -7.42
CA GLY A 32 1.53 11.79 -7.79
C GLY A 32 0.81 12.79 -8.66
N GLN A 33 -0.28 12.39 -9.30
CA GLN A 33 -1.08 13.28 -10.14
C GLN A 33 -2.10 14.09 -9.36
N ILE A 34 -2.29 13.76 -8.08
CA ILE A 34 -3.20 14.52 -7.22
C ILE A 34 -2.46 15.78 -6.78
N SER A 35 -2.97 16.93 -7.22
CA SER A 35 -2.34 18.20 -6.92
C SER A 35 -3.09 19.00 -5.84
N ASP A 36 -4.17 18.45 -5.33
CA ASP A 36 -4.99 19.14 -4.32
C ASP A 36 -4.27 19.14 -2.98
N GLU A 37 -3.90 20.31 -2.49
CA GLU A 37 -3.18 20.44 -1.24
C GLU A 37 -3.98 19.95 -0.04
N SER A 38 -5.30 20.00 -0.13
CA SER A 38 -6.16 19.60 0.98
C SER A 38 -6.05 18.10 1.27
N VAL A 39 -5.57 17.30 0.31
CA VAL A 39 -5.39 15.86 0.52
C VAL A 39 -3.93 15.45 0.62
N ALA A 40 -3.01 16.41 0.60
CA ALA A 40 -1.58 16.09 0.60
C ALA A 40 -1.16 15.29 1.83
N GLU A 41 -1.60 15.71 3.01
CA GLU A 41 -1.27 15.01 4.25
C GLU A 41 -1.90 13.62 4.28
N THR A 42 -3.15 13.53 3.85
CA THR A 42 -3.87 12.26 3.82
C THR A 42 -3.18 11.30 2.87
N LYS A 43 -2.75 11.79 1.71
CA LYS A 43 -2.06 10.99 0.73
C LYS A 43 -0.75 10.45 1.30
N GLU A 44 0.01 11.30 1.99
CA GLU A 44 1.27 10.90 2.59
C GLU A 44 1.07 9.86 3.66
N GLU A 45 0.09 10.08 4.53
CA GLU A 45 -0.24 9.12 5.57
C GLU A 45 -0.64 7.79 4.95
N PHE A 46 -1.43 7.83 3.87
CA PHE A 46 -1.86 6.62 3.19
C PHE A 46 -0.67 5.85 2.63
N GLN A 47 0.24 6.54 1.96
CA GLN A 47 1.42 5.88 1.39
C GLN A 47 2.28 5.23 2.46
N ASP A 48 2.47 5.92 3.59
CA ASP A 48 3.26 5.38 4.69
C ASP A 48 2.61 4.13 5.28
N LEU A 49 1.32 4.19 5.57
CA LEU A 49 0.63 3.06 6.16
C LEU A 49 0.53 1.88 5.20
N LEU A 50 0.31 2.16 3.92
CA LEU A 50 0.23 1.11 2.92
C LEU A 50 1.58 0.39 2.82
N ALA A 51 2.68 1.14 2.82
CA ALA A 51 4.02 0.54 2.77
C ALA A 51 4.26 -0.34 3.99
N GLN A 52 3.87 0.13 5.17
CA GLN A 52 4.02 -0.66 6.39
C GLN A 52 3.20 -1.94 6.32
N ALA A 53 1.96 -1.84 5.82
CA ALA A 53 1.08 -3.00 5.72
C ALA A 53 1.63 -4.03 4.72
N LYS A 54 2.19 -3.56 3.61
CA LYS A 54 2.76 -4.46 2.61
C LYS A 54 3.99 -5.19 3.11
N GLY A 55 4.65 -4.64 4.12
CA GLY A 55 5.82 -5.28 4.73
C GLY A 55 5.52 -5.99 6.04
N ASP A 56 4.26 -6.11 6.41
CA ASP A 56 3.89 -6.70 7.69
C ASP A 56 4.13 -8.20 7.71
N THR A 57 4.30 -8.75 8.92
CA THR A 57 4.50 -10.19 9.07
C THR A 57 3.21 -10.98 8.88
N SER A 58 2.06 -10.35 9.05
CA SER A 58 0.77 -11.02 8.86
C SER A 58 0.44 -11.07 7.38
N GLU A 59 0.20 -12.29 6.89
CA GLU A 59 -0.17 -12.47 5.49
C GLU A 59 -1.48 -11.77 5.17
N LEU A 60 -2.43 -11.82 6.10
CA LEU A 60 -3.73 -11.18 5.88
C LEU A 60 -3.60 -9.67 5.74
N VAL A 61 -2.74 -9.05 6.57
CA VAL A 61 -2.49 -7.61 6.48
C VAL A 61 -1.86 -7.27 5.12
N ARG A 62 -0.88 -8.07 4.70
CA ARG A 62 -0.23 -7.84 3.41
C ARG A 62 -1.20 -7.99 2.25
N GLN A 63 -2.02 -9.05 2.28
CA GLN A 63 -2.98 -9.31 1.20
C GLN A 63 -4.02 -8.20 1.10
N ASN A 64 -4.47 -7.71 2.26
CA ASN A 64 -5.42 -6.60 2.26
C ASN A 64 -4.82 -5.36 1.61
N ALA A 65 -3.56 -5.06 1.94
CA ALA A 65 -2.88 -3.90 1.38
C ALA A 65 -2.72 -4.03 -0.14
N GLU A 66 -2.33 -5.20 -0.61
CA GLU A 66 -2.12 -5.43 -2.03
C GLU A 66 -3.42 -5.36 -2.80
N GLU A 67 -4.49 -5.93 -2.25
CA GLU A 67 -5.78 -5.89 -2.91
C GLU A 67 -6.31 -4.46 -2.95
N LEU A 68 -6.13 -3.72 -1.86
CA LEU A 68 -6.54 -2.32 -1.82
C LEU A 68 -5.81 -1.50 -2.86
N GLU A 69 -4.51 -1.70 -2.98
CA GLU A 69 -3.72 -1.01 -3.99
C GLU A 69 -4.24 -1.31 -5.40
N ARG A 70 -4.52 -2.58 -5.67
CA ARG A 70 -5.02 -2.99 -6.96
C ARG A 70 -6.37 -2.33 -7.28
N ARG A 71 -7.25 -2.28 -6.27
CA ARG A 71 -8.57 -1.68 -6.48
C ARG A 71 -8.50 -0.18 -6.73
N LEU A 72 -7.58 0.49 -6.06
CA LEU A 72 -7.39 1.93 -6.29
C LEU A 72 -6.89 2.19 -7.71
N VAL A 73 -5.99 1.35 -8.21
CA VAL A 73 -5.51 1.48 -9.58
C VAL A 73 -6.65 1.26 -10.57
N LEU A 74 -7.48 0.23 -10.32
CA LEU A 74 -8.64 -0.04 -11.17
C LEU A 74 -9.61 1.13 -11.17
N LEU A 75 -9.81 1.75 -10.02
CA LEU A 75 -10.69 2.90 -9.90
C LEU A 75 -10.13 4.07 -10.72
N LYS A 76 -8.83 4.32 -10.62
CA LYS A 76 -8.18 5.40 -11.38
C LYS A 76 -8.32 5.15 -12.88
N LYS A 77 -8.21 3.90 -13.30
CA LYS A 77 -8.31 3.55 -14.72
C LYS A 77 -9.77 3.41 -15.18
N ARG A 78 -10.71 3.64 -14.27
CA ARG A 78 -12.14 3.55 -14.55
C ARG A 78 -12.59 2.16 -14.96
N LYS A 79 -11.88 1.15 -14.46
CA LYS A 79 -12.28 -0.24 -14.64
C LYS A 79 -13.33 -0.67 -13.61
N ILE A 80 -13.39 0.03 -12.49
CA ILE A 80 -14.47 -0.09 -11.51
C ILE A 80 -14.90 1.32 -11.15
N ASP A 81 -16.12 1.47 -10.63
CA ASP A 81 -16.59 2.78 -10.23
C ASP A 81 -16.48 2.96 -8.70
N LYS A 82 -16.81 4.16 -8.24
CA LYS A 82 -16.68 4.49 -6.81
C LYS A 82 -17.60 3.61 -5.97
N GLU A 83 -18.76 3.25 -6.48
CA GLU A 83 -19.68 2.40 -5.75
C GLU A 83 -19.08 1.00 -5.55
N ASP A 84 -18.46 0.46 -6.58
CA ASP A 84 -17.76 -0.84 -6.48
C ASP A 84 -16.66 -0.78 -5.45
N PHE A 85 -15.91 0.32 -5.45
CA PHE A 85 -14.82 0.49 -4.51
C PHE A 85 -15.34 0.58 -3.08
N ASP A 86 -16.40 1.36 -2.86
CA ASP A 86 -16.99 1.52 -1.53
C ASP A 86 -17.51 0.18 -1.02
N PHE A 87 -18.12 -0.61 -1.89
CA PHE A 87 -18.62 -1.92 -1.52
C PHE A 87 -17.47 -2.83 -1.07
N PHE A 88 -16.37 -2.79 -1.81
CA PHE A 88 -15.18 -3.55 -1.42
C PHE A 88 -14.68 -3.12 -0.04
N VAL A 89 -14.58 -1.81 0.19
CA VAL A 89 -14.09 -1.28 1.47
C VAL A 89 -14.98 -1.76 2.63
N GLU A 90 -16.30 -1.69 2.47
CA GLU A 90 -17.21 -2.09 3.52
C GLU A 90 -17.11 -3.58 3.83
N ASN A 91 -16.99 -4.40 2.80
CA ASN A 91 -16.83 -5.84 2.99
C ASN A 91 -15.51 -6.17 3.68
N GLN A 92 -14.43 -5.49 3.28
CA GLN A 92 -13.12 -5.72 3.89
C GLN A 92 -13.12 -5.30 5.36
N LYS A 93 -13.76 -4.17 5.67
CA LYS A 93 -13.85 -3.72 7.06
C LYS A 93 -14.51 -4.76 7.94
N ARG A 94 -15.59 -5.37 7.45
CA ARG A 94 -16.30 -6.39 8.22
C ARG A 94 -15.42 -7.61 8.47
N ASP A 95 -14.76 -8.09 7.41
CA ASP A 95 -13.90 -9.26 7.54
C ASP A 95 -12.69 -8.99 8.44
N LEU A 96 -12.11 -7.79 8.30
CA LEU A 96 -10.94 -7.45 9.07
C LEU A 96 -11.26 -7.20 10.54
N ARG A 97 -12.49 -6.76 10.85
CA ARG A 97 -12.90 -6.59 12.24
C ARG A 97 -12.82 -7.93 12.97
N VAL A 98 -13.27 -8.99 12.32
CA VAL A 98 -13.18 -10.33 12.91
C VAL A 98 -11.72 -10.72 13.15
N PHE A 99 -10.87 -10.44 12.16
CA PHE A 99 -9.45 -10.74 12.28
C PHE A 99 -8.82 -9.97 13.45
N ILE A 100 -9.11 -8.67 13.55
CA ILE A 100 -8.54 -7.82 14.59
C ILE A 100 -8.97 -8.31 15.97
N ASP A 101 -10.24 -8.63 16.12
CA ASP A 101 -10.77 -9.07 17.40
C ASP A 101 -10.15 -10.40 17.85
N SER A 102 -9.61 -11.18 16.90
CA SER A 102 -8.96 -12.44 17.23
C SER A 102 -7.49 -12.28 17.61
N GLN A 103 -6.94 -11.08 17.47
CA GLN A 103 -5.54 -10.85 17.76
C GLN A 103 -5.30 -10.66 19.26
N PRO A 104 -4.10 -11.01 19.77
CA PRO A 104 -3.74 -10.70 21.15
C PRO A 104 -3.86 -9.20 21.40
N ALA A 105 -4.22 -8.81 22.60
CA ALA A 105 -4.49 -7.41 22.93
C ALA A 105 -3.35 -6.48 22.52
N GLN A 106 -2.11 -6.91 22.73
CA GLN A 106 -0.96 -6.05 22.41
C GLN A 106 -0.73 -5.87 20.90
N GLN A 107 -1.43 -6.65 20.08
CA GLN A 107 -1.29 -6.53 18.64
C GLN A 107 -2.53 -5.93 17.95
N GLN A 108 -3.61 -5.73 18.70
CA GLN A 108 -4.85 -5.24 18.10
C GLN A 108 -4.71 -3.83 17.54
N GLU A 109 -4.02 -2.95 18.24
CA GLU A 109 -3.86 -1.58 17.79
C GLU A 109 -3.10 -1.52 16.45
N ARG A 110 -2.01 -2.30 16.36
CA ARG A 110 -1.23 -2.35 15.13
C ARG A 110 -2.06 -2.94 13.99
N ALA A 111 -2.77 -4.03 14.26
CA ALA A 111 -3.60 -4.66 13.25
C ALA A 111 -4.68 -3.71 12.74
N GLU A 112 -5.32 -2.98 13.65
CA GLU A 112 -6.35 -2.02 13.28
C GLU A 112 -5.77 -0.90 12.41
N LYS A 113 -4.62 -0.38 12.82
CA LYS A 113 -3.98 0.71 12.09
C LYS A 113 -3.61 0.31 10.66
N LEU A 114 -3.05 -0.88 10.50
CA LEU A 114 -2.56 -1.33 9.20
C LEU A 114 -3.65 -1.95 8.33
N THR A 115 -4.87 -2.06 8.82
CA THR A 115 -5.99 -2.59 8.04
C THR A 115 -7.14 -1.59 7.97
N LEU A 116 -7.86 -1.38 9.04
CA LEU A 116 -9.04 -0.51 9.03
C LEU A 116 -8.69 0.94 8.77
N ARG A 117 -7.63 1.43 9.39
CA ARG A 117 -7.23 2.82 9.19
C ARG A 117 -6.82 3.05 7.74
N VAL A 118 -6.07 2.09 7.18
CA VAL A 118 -5.66 2.18 5.78
C VAL A 118 -6.87 2.22 4.86
N LEU A 119 -7.88 1.39 5.14
CA LEU A 119 -9.10 1.39 4.34
C LEU A 119 -9.87 2.71 4.45
N GLU A 120 -9.94 3.28 5.65
CA GLU A 120 -10.62 4.55 5.85
C GLU A 120 -9.95 5.67 5.06
N ILE A 121 -8.62 5.71 5.11
CA ILE A 121 -7.87 6.73 4.39
C ILE A 121 -7.99 6.50 2.89
N ALA A 122 -7.99 5.23 2.48
CA ALA A 122 -8.14 4.91 1.06
C ALA A 122 -9.46 5.45 0.49
N ALA A 123 -10.53 5.42 1.28
CA ALA A 123 -11.80 5.95 0.82
C ALA A 123 -11.69 7.45 0.52
N LYS A 124 -10.91 8.17 1.32
CA LYS A 124 -10.68 9.60 1.09
C LYS A 124 -9.80 9.84 -0.12
N VAL A 125 -8.77 9.03 -0.27
CA VAL A 125 -7.86 9.13 -1.42
C VAL A 125 -8.61 8.80 -2.71
N ALA A 126 -9.53 7.84 -2.65
CA ALA A 126 -10.30 7.43 -3.81
C ALA A 126 -11.11 8.59 -4.40
N ILE A 127 -11.67 9.43 -3.54
CA ILE A 127 -12.43 10.58 -4.01
C ILE A 127 -11.55 11.51 -4.85
N ALA A 128 -10.29 11.65 -4.47
CA ALA A 128 -9.37 12.52 -5.19
C ALA A 128 -8.85 11.88 -6.49
N LEU A 129 -8.99 10.57 -6.64
CA LEU A 129 -8.53 9.87 -7.85
C LEU A 129 -9.54 9.91 -8.98
N ILE A 130 -10.80 10.20 -8.69
CA ILE A 130 -11.85 10.19 -9.71
C ILE A 130 -12.33 11.63 -10.06
#